data_6542d118c61a0c7adc00e55cf28eaba6
#
_entry.id   6542d118c61a0c7adc00e55cf28eaba6
#
_cell.length_a   1.000
_cell.length_b   1.000
_cell.length_c   1.000
_cell.angle_alpha   90.00
_cell.angle_beta   90.00
_cell.angle_gamma   90.00
#
_symmetry.space_group_name_H-M   'P 1'
#
loop_
_entity.id
_entity.type
_entity.pdbx_description
1 polymer ?
#
loop_
_entity_poly.entity_id
_entity_poly.type
_entity_poly.pdbx_seq_one_letter_code
_entity_poly.pdbx_strand_id
1 'polypeptide(L)'
;LLAVLPPLLLPGESFQEWLYRASIFLVISCPCALVVSIPVGFFGGIGSASRKGILVKGSNFLEGLNAVKTVVMDKTGTLTEGKFAVTRIESAGDLTENRLLELTAYAEMHSSHPIADSIKEAYGKTIAEEKITSTNDIPGHGLQVVVDGQEILVGNVKMMEKFGIAHAATHETGTVVHIAVDKQYAGYILIADAIKADAKAAISGLKAR
;
A
#
# COMPACT_ATOMS: atom_id res chain seq x y z
N LEU A 1 -7.80 -61.24 3.54
CA LEU A 1 -6.88 -62.40 3.65
C LEU A 1 -6.69 -62.79 5.10
N LEU A 2 -6.23 -61.95 6.02
CA LEU A 2 -5.94 -62.22 7.44
C LEU A 2 -7.16 -62.75 8.24
N ALA A 3 -8.39 -62.38 7.88
CA ALA A 3 -9.61 -62.85 8.56
C ALA A 3 -10.12 -64.17 8.02
N VAL A 4 -9.77 -64.58 6.79
CA VAL A 4 -10.40 -65.70 6.09
C VAL A 4 -9.42 -66.89 5.99
N LEU A 5 -8.13 -66.63 5.75
CA LEU A 5 -7.18 -67.69 5.49
C LEU A 5 -6.91 -68.62 6.73
N PRO A 6 -6.71 -68.07 7.94
CA PRO A 6 -6.43 -68.92 9.11
C PRO A 6 -7.59 -69.82 9.54
N PRO A 7 -8.86 -69.38 9.62
CA PRO A 7 -9.98 -70.26 9.94
C PRO A 7 -10.23 -71.35 8.88
N LEU A 8 -9.80 -71.11 7.63
CA LEU A 8 -9.93 -72.09 6.55
C LEU A 8 -8.84 -73.14 6.59
N LEU A 9 -7.64 -72.80 7.05
CA LEU A 9 -6.46 -73.68 7.03
C LEU A 9 -6.18 -74.37 8.36
N LEU A 10 -6.68 -73.82 9.49
CA LEU A 10 -6.40 -74.31 10.84
C LEU A 10 -7.70 -74.86 11.47
N PRO A 11 -7.78 -76.18 11.70
CA PRO A 11 -8.95 -76.78 12.34
C PRO A 11 -9.11 -76.30 13.79
N GLY A 12 -10.32 -75.79 14.13
CA GLY A 12 -10.62 -75.28 15.46
C GLY A 12 -10.55 -73.77 15.66
N GLU A 13 -10.06 -73.03 14.65
CA GLU A 13 -10.02 -71.58 14.71
C GLU A 13 -11.39 -70.95 14.29
N SER A 14 -11.82 -69.93 15.06
CA SER A 14 -13.11 -69.27 14.79
C SER A 14 -12.93 -68.11 13.81
N PHE A 15 -13.77 -68.05 12.80
CA PHE A 15 -13.85 -66.94 11.87
C PHE A 15 -14.06 -65.58 12.58
N GLN A 16 -14.89 -65.59 13.63
CA GLN A 16 -15.22 -64.38 14.39
C GLN A 16 -14.00 -63.82 15.11
N GLU A 17 -13.15 -64.70 15.67
CA GLU A 17 -11.92 -64.29 16.36
C GLU A 17 -10.88 -63.73 15.38
N TRP A 18 -10.71 -64.35 14.24
CA TRP A 18 -9.81 -63.88 13.21
C TRP A 18 -10.30 -62.60 12.52
N LEU A 19 -11.61 -62.41 12.39
CA LEU A 19 -12.18 -61.16 11.94
C LEU A 19 -11.88 -60.03 12.92
N TYR A 20 -12.01 -60.30 14.22
CA TYR A 20 -11.67 -59.36 15.28
C TYR A 20 -10.17 -58.99 15.27
N ARG A 21 -9.30 -59.99 15.20
CA ARG A 21 -7.83 -59.77 15.08
C ARG A 21 -7.44 -58.99 13.83
N ALA A 22 -8.05 -59.30 12.71
CA ALA A 22 -7.82 -58.55 11.46
C ALA A 22 -8.29 -57.08 11.56
N SER A 23 -9.40 -56.84 12.22
CA SER A 23 -9.95 -55.51 12.47
C SER A 23 -9.00 -54.71 13.38
N ILE A 24 -8.48 -55.29 14.44
CA ILE A 24 -7.48 -54.65 15.33
C ILE A 24 -6.23 -54.33 14.54
N PHE A 25 -5.73 -55.27 13.74
CA PHE A 25 -4.53 -55.03 12.90
C PHE A 25 -4.72 -53.86 11.94
N LEU A 26 -5.89 -53.75 11.29
CA LEU A 26 -6.23 -52.64 10.43
C LEU A 26 -6.25 -51.30 11.17
N VAL A 27 -6.83 -51.28 12.38
CA VAL A 27 -6.89 -50.07 13.20
C VAL A 27 -5.50 -49.63 13.66
N ILE A 28 -4.66 -50.58 14.13
CA ILE A 28 -3.29 -50.28 14.58
C ILE A 28 -2.39 -49.84 13.40
N SER A 29 -2.62 -50.40 12.21
CA SER A 29 -1.88 -50.08 10.99
C SER A 29 -2.35 -48.75 10.36
N CYS A 30 -3.45 -48.17 10.85
CA CYS A 30 -3.93 -46.90 10.37
C CYS A 30 -3.02 -45.76 10.81
N PRO A 31 -2.47 -44.95 9.90
CA PRO A 31 -1.65 -43.76 10.26
C PRO A 31 -2.55 -42.60 10.72
N CYS A 32 -3.44 -42.88 11.69
CA CYS A 32 -4.47 -41.92 12.14
C CYS A 32 -3.88 -40.61 12.63
N ALA A 33 -2.74 -40.66 13.29
CA ALA A 33 -2.01 -39.45 13.71
C ALA A 33 -1.62 -38.57 12.51
N LEU A 34 -1.14 -39.19 11.41
CA LEU A 34 -0.76 -38.49 10.19
C LEU A 34 -2.00 -37.94 9.45
N VAL A 35 -3.02 -38.75 9.32
CA VAL A 35 -4.27 -38.40 8.59
C VAL A 35 -5.03 -37.25 9.26
N VAL A 36 -4.97 -37.14 10.58
CA VAL A 36 -5.66 -36.07 11.33
C VAL A 36 -4.76 -34.86 11.52
N SER A 37 -3.46 -35.03 11.79
CA SER A 37 -2.56 -33.92 12.11
C SER A 37 -2.31 -32.98 10.95
N ILE A 38 -2.24 -33.51 9.71
CA ILE A 38 -2.01 -32.70 8.52
C ILE A 38 -3.14 -31.71 8.27
N PRO A 39 -4.43 -32.13 8.17
CA PRO A 39 -5.55 -31.20 8.03
C PRO A 39 -5.65 -30.19 9.18
N VAL A 40 -5.45 -30.62 10.44
CA VAL A 40 -5.48 -29.73 11.60
C VAL A 40 -4.39 -28.67 11.51
N GLY A 41 -3.19 -29.04 11.06
CA GLY A 41 -2.10 -28.10 10.80
C GLY A 41 -2.46 -27.03 9.77
N PHE A 42 -3.07 -27.44 8.66
CA PHE A 42 -3.55 -26.51 7.63
C PHE A 42 -4.67 -25.61 8.14
N PHE A 43 -5.65 -26.13 8.87
CA PHE A 43 -6.71 -25.32 9.47
C PHE A 43 -6.13 -24.31 10.47
N GLY A 44 -5.15 -24.71 11.28
CA GLY A 44 -4.44 -23.81 12.19
C GLY A 44 -3.69 -22.70 11.44
N GLY A 45 -3.00 -23.06 10.36
CA GLY A 45 -2.29 -22.11 9.49
C GLY A 45 -3.21 -21.10 8.80
N ILE A 46 -4.29 -21.59 8.19
CA ILE A 46 -5.31 -20.75 7.53
C ILE A 46 -5.99 -19.84 8.55
N GLY A 47 -6.37 -20.38 9.73
CA GLY A 47 -6.96 -19.59 10.80
C GLY A 47 -6.03 -18.50 11.34
N SER A 48 -4.73 -18.77 11.45
CA SER A 48 -3.73 -17.79 11.85
C SER A 48 -3.55 -16.69 10.80
N ALA A 49 -3.53 -17.05 9.52
CA ALA A 49 -3.47 -16.11 8.40
C ALA A 49 -4.70 -15.19 8.38
N SER A 50 -5.90 -15.77 8.55
CA SER A 50 -7.16 -15.03 8.60
C SER A 50 -7.22 -13.99 9.73
N ARG A 51 -6.69 -14.32 10.91
CA ARG A 51 -6.59 -13.35 12.03
C ARG A 51 -5.70 -12.15 11.72
N LYS A 52 -4.78 -12.29 10.76
CA LYS A 52 -3.91 -11.21 10.27
C LYS A 52 -4.47 -10.52 9.02
N GLY A 53 -5.74 -10.77 8.67
CA GLY A 53 -6.37 -10.20 7.47
C GLY A 53 -5.95 -10.86 6.16
N ILE A 54 -5.25 -12.00 6.19
CA ILE A 54 -4.79 -12.72 5.00
C ILE A 54 -5.77 -13.84 4.66
N LEU A 55 -6.45 -13.72 3.52
CA LEU A 55 -7.37 -14.75 3.02
C LEU A 55 -6.60 -15.81 2.22
N VAL A 56 -6.50 -17.01 2.79
CA VAL A 56 -5.93 -18.19 2.12
C VAL A 56 -7.06 -19.07 1.61
N LYS A 57 -7.17 -19.27 0.30
CA LYS A 57 -8.29 -19.96 -0.37
C LYS A 57 -8.23 -21.49 -0.27
N GLY A 58 -7.21 -22.07 0.34
CA GLY A 58 -7.06 -23.52 0.53
C GLY A 58 -5.66 -23.91 0.97
N SER A 59 -5.51 -25.14 1.47
CA SER A 59 -4.24 -25.69 1.97
C SER A 59 -3.13 -25.74 0.91
N ASN A 60 -3.49 -26.04 -0.33
CA ASN A 60 -2.57 -26.08 -1.47
C ASN A 60 -1.91 -24.70 -1.73
N PHE A 61 -2.62 -23.59 -1.49
CA PHE A 61 -2.05 -22.25 -1.60
C PHE A 61 -1.09 -21.94 -0.46
N LEU A 62 -1.42 -22.40 0.76
CA LEU A 62 -0.52 -22.24 1.91
C LEU A 62 0.78 -23.04 1.70
N GLU A 63 0.69 -24.25 1.19
CA GLU A 63 1.85 -25.08 0.85
C GLU A 63 2.66 -24.48 -0.30
N GLY A 64 2.00 -23.97 -1.33
CA GLY A 64 2.62 -23.32 -2.49
C GLY A 64 3.50 -22.11 -2.13
N LEU A 65 3.24 -21.44 -1.00
CA LEU A 65 4.08 -20.33 -0.53
C LEU A 65 5.55 -20.74 -0.30
N ASN A 66 5.80 -22.01 0.05
CA ASN A 66 7.17 -22.51 0.23
C ASN A 66 7.97 -22.59 -1.08
N ALA A 67 7.29 -22.63 -2.22
CA ALA A 67 7.92 -22.71 -3.54
C ALA A 67 8.05 -21.34 -4.23
N VAL A 68 7.57 -20.25 -3.61
CA VAL A 68 7.64 -18.91 -4.17
C VAL A 68 9.08 -18.42 -4.21
N LYS A 69 9.57 -18.09 -5.41
CA LYS A 69 10.91 -17.54 -5.64
C LYS A 69 10.88 -16.06 -6.05
N THR A 70 9.75 -15.60 -6.57
CA THR A 70 9.61 -14.23 -7.08
C THR A 70 8.29 -13.66 -6.62
N VAL A 71 8.32 -12.46 -6.07
CA VAL A 71 7.13 -11.71 -5.68
C VAL A 71 7.05 -10.48 -6.56
N VAL A 72 5.94 -10.33 -7.29
CA VAL A 72 5.63 -9.16 -8.10
C VAL A 72 4.58 -8.35 -7.37
N MET A 73 4.87 -7.08 -7.12
CA MET A 73 3.97 -6.18 -6.39
C MET A 73 3.59 -4.99 -7.27
N ASP A 74 2.33 -4.61 -7.23
CA ASP A 74 1.93 -3.31 -7.75
C ASP A 74 2.45 -2.19 -6.83
N LYS A 75 2.65 -1.00 -7.39
CA LYS A 75 3.12 0.16 -6.63
C LYS A 75 1.96 0.80 -5.87
N THR A 76 0.94 1.26 -6.60
CA THR A 76 -0.11 2.13 -6.06
C THR A 76 -1.11 1.35 -5.23
N GLY A 77 -1.32 1.74 -3.98
CA GLY A 77 -2.22 1.07 -3.04
C GLY A 77 -1.64 -0.22 -2.41
N THR A 78 -0.53 -0.76 -2.93
CA THR A 78 0.15 -1.94 -2.38
C THR A 78 1.40 -1.53 -1.59
N LEU A 79 2.39 -0.96 -2.25
CA LEU A 79 3.60 -0.42 -1.60
C LEU A 79 3.39 1.00 -1.09
N THR A 80 2.44 1.71 -1.67
CA THR A 80 2.04 3.06 -1.31
C THR A 80 0.62 3.05 -0.75
N GLU A 81 0.21 4.15 -0.15
CA GLU A 81 -1.12 4.30 0.45
C GLU A 81 -2.24 4.52 -0.57
N GLY A 82 -1.87 4.81 -1.83
CA GLY A 82 -2.82 5.19 -2.87
C GLY A 82 -3.40 6.60 -2.67
N LYS A 83 -2.72 7.42 -1.87
CA LYS A 83 -3.09 8.81 -1.61
C LYS A 83 -1.94 9.73 -1.97
N PHE A 84 -2.26 10.82 -2.65
CA PHE A 84 -1.30 11.89 -2.87
C PHE A 84 -0.97 12.56 -1.55
N ALA A 85 0.32 12.79 -1.31
CA ALA A 85 0.81 13.52 -0.15
C ALA A 85 1.96 14.44 -0.55
N VAL A 86 2.12 15.55 0.16
CA VAL A 86 3.29 16.40 0.05
C VAL A 86 4.48 15.63 0.60
N THR A 87 5.44 15.31 -0.26
CA THR A 87 6.63 14.52 0.11
C THR A 87 7.88 15.38 0.26
N ARG A 88 7.90 16.56 -0.37
CA ARG A 88 9.01 17.50 -0.29
C ARG A 88 8.52 18.93 -0.56
N ILE A 89 9.08 19.86 0.17
CA ILE A 89 8.90 21.28 -0.06
C ILE A 89 10.30 21.86 -0.26
N GLU A 90 10.50 22.63 -1.32
CA GLU A 90 11.77 23.26 -1.61
C GLU A 90 11.50 24.75 -1.85
N SER A 91 11.93 25.57 -0.90
CA SER A 91 11.79 27.02 -1.01
C SER A 91 13.00 27.63 -1.75
N ALA A 92 12.74 28.67 -2.53
CA ALA A 92 13.76 29.48 -3.18
C ALA A 92 13.73 30.89 -2.62
N GLY A 93 14.91 31.53 -2.50
CA GLY A 93 15.02 32.85 -1.92
C GLY A 93 14.87 32.87 -0.40
N ASP A 94 14.26 33.94 0.13
CA ASP A 94 14.12 34.18 1.58
C ASP A 94 12.86 33.55 2.21
N LEU A 95 12.03 32.89 1.41
CA LEU A 95 10.79 32.25 1.91
C LEU A 95 11.11 30.95 2.65
N THR A 96 10.46 30.75 3.79
CA THR A 96 10.51 29.46 4.49
C THR A 96 9.57 28.44 3.84
N GLU A 97 9.89 27.15 3.97
CA GLU A 97 9.05 26.04 3.48
C GLU A 97 7.62 26.13 4.03
N ASN A 98 7.47 26.48 5.32
CA ASN A 98 6.16 26.65 5.94
C ASN A 98 5.36 27.80 5.30
N ARG A 99 6.01 28.92 4.95
CA ARG A 99 5.34 30.03 4.28
C ARG A 99 4.97 29.69 2.85
N LEU A 100 5.83 28.95 2.15
CA LEU A 100 5.54 28.46 0.80
C LEU A 100 4.31 27.54 0.81
N LEU A 101 4.26 26.59 1.74
CA LEU A 101 3.12 25.69 1.91
C LEU A 101 1.83 26.45 2.25
N GLU A 102 1.92 27.43 3.15
CA GLU A 102 0.81 28.29 3.52
C GLU A 102 0.25 29.02 2.30
N LEU A 103 1.06 29.78 1.55
CA LEU A 103 0.63 30.51 0.37
C LEU A 103 0.03 29.60 -0.69
N THR A 104 0.59 28.39 -0.87
CA THR A 104 0.07 27.41 -1.81
C THR A 104 -1.27 26.85 -1.35
N ALA A 105 -1.47 26.59 -0.04
CA ALA A 105 -2.73 26.14 0.51
C ALA A 105 -3.84 27.18 0.34
N TYR A 106 -3.50 28.47 0.52
CA TYR A 106 -4.44 29.56 0.25
C TYR A 106 -4.83 29.64 -1.23
N ALA A 107 -3.86 29.49 -2.14
CA ALA A 107 -4.11 29.50 -3.58
C ALA A 107 -5.02 28.33 -4.01
N GLU A 108 -4.85 27.16 -3.42
CA GLU A 108 -5.59 25.94 -3.73
C GLU A 108 -6.88 25.77 -2.92
N MET A 109 -7.28 26.79 -2.15
CA MET A 109 -8.43 26.68 -1.24
C MET A 109 -9.73 26.25 -1.95
N HIS A 110 -10.01 26.84 -3.10
CA HIS A 110 -11.23 26.56 -3.88
C HIS A 110 -11.07 25.41 -4.89
N SER A 111 -9.88 24.84 -5.00
CA SER A 111 -9.60 23.74 -5.91
C SER A 111 -10.12 22.42 -5.33
N SER A 112 -10.82 21.63 -6.16
CA SER A 112 -11.26 20.26 -5.85
C SER A 112 -10.30 19.18 -6.38
N HIS A 113 -9.12 19.57 -6.85
CA HIS A 113 -8.16 18.63 -7.38
C HIS A 113 -7.50 17.82 -6.25
N PRO A 114 -7.25 16.51 -6.41
CA PRO A 114 -6.61 15.68 -5.37
C PRO A 114 -5.25 16.22 -4.88
N ILE A 115 -4.53 16.94 -5.73
CA ILE A 115 -3.28 17.65 -5.39
C ILE A 115 -3.55 18.78 -4.40
N ALA A 116 -4.61 19.57 -4.63
CA ALA A 116 -5.01 20.64 -3.72
C ALA A 116 -5.39 20.10 -2.34
N ASP A 117 -6.11 18.98 -2.31
CA ASP A 117 -6.48 18.35 -1.03
C ASP A 117 -5.25 17.89 -0.25
N SER A 118 -4.23 17.33 -0.92
CA SER A 118 -2.97 16.95 -0.26
C SER A 118 -2.17 18.14 0.28
N ILE A 119 -2.22 19.28 -0.40
CA ILE A 119 -1.57 20.52 0.05
C ILE A 119 -2.31 21.10 1.28
N LYS A 120 -3.66 21.14 1.23
CA LYS A 120 -4.50 21.59 2.35
C LYS A 120 -4.33 20.70 3.58
N GLU A 121 -4.25 19.39 3.39
CA GLU A 121 -4.00 18.41 4.46
C GLU A 121 -2.62 18.61 5.09
N ALA A 122 -1.58 18.80 4.26
CA ALA A 122 -0.22 19.06 4.74
C ALA A 122 -0.11 20.39 5.51
N TYR A 123 -0.84 21.41 5.09
CA TYR A 123 -0.89 22.69 5.81
C TYR A 123 -1.57 22.55 7.17
N GLY A 124 -2.66 21.77 7.27
CA GLY A 124 -3.29 21.35 8.53
C GLY A 124 -3.88 22.48 9.39
N LYS A 125 -3.99 23.72 8.86
CA LYS A 125 -4.54 24.86 9.57
C LYS A 125 -5.74 25.41 8.82
N THR A 126 -6.59 26.17 9.54
CA THR A 126 -7.71 26.88 8.93
C THR A 126 -7.22 27.95 7.98
N ILE A 127 -7.77 27.96 6.77
CA ILE A 127 -7.48 28.97 5.75
C ILE A 127 -8.51 30.09 5.92
N ALA A 128 -8.01 31.32 6.11
CA ALA A 128 -8.84 32.51 6.25
C ALA A 128 -9.21 33.04 4.85
N GLU A 129 -10.45 32.78 4.43
CA GLU A 129 -10.94 33.13 3.08
C GLU A 129 -10.88 34.62 2.78
N GLU A 130 -11.05 35.46 3.81
CA GLU A 130 -10.99 36.91 3.70
C GLU A 130 -9.63 37.45 3.20
N LYS A 131 -8.58 36.67 3.26
CA LYS A 131 -7.26 37.04 2.74
C LYS A 131 -7.13 36.86 1.23
N ILE A 132 -8.07 36.12 0.62
CA ILE A 132 -8.06 35.85 -0.82
C ILE A 132 -8.93 36.89 -1.50
N THR A 133 -8.29 37.75 -2.31
CA THR A 133 -9.00 38.86 -2.99
C THR A 133 -9.42 38.48 -4.40
N SER A 134 -8.70 37.60 -5.06
CA SER A 134 -8.99 37.21 -6.44
C SER A 134 -8.41 35.81 -6.72
N THR A 135 -9.14 35.02 -7.47
CA THR A 135 -8.72 33.69 -7.95
C THR A 135 -9.03 33.57 -9.43
N ASN A 136 -8.04 33.22 -10.22
CA ASN A 136 -8.15 33.01 -11.66
C ASN A 136 -7.53 31.64 -12.02
N ASP A 137 -8.37 30.72 -12.49
CA ASP A 137 -7.91 29.41 -12.99
C ASP A 137 -7.47 29.55 -14.45
N ILE A 138 -6.23 29.13 -14.72
CA ILE A 138 -5.65 29.11 -16.07
C ILE A 138 -5.60 27.65 -16.53
N PRO A 139 -6.55 27.22 -17.37
CA PRO A 139 -6.67 25.83 -17.77
C PRO A 139 -5.39 25.24 -18.32
N GLY A 140 -4.99 24.07 -17.78
CA GLY A 140 -3.78 23.35 -18.19
C GLY A 140 -2.45 23.95 -17.69
N HIS A 141 -2.50 25.03 -16.89
CA HIS A 141 -1.33 25.71 -16.33
C HIS A 141 -1.35 25.71 -14.80
N GLY A 142 -2.43 26.17 -14.18
CA GLY A 142 -2.55 26.32 -12.73
C GLY A 142 -3.39 27.53 -12.33
N LEU A 143 -3.15 28.03 -11.12
CA LEU A 143 -3.91 29.09 -10.48
C LEU A 143 -3.10 30.36 -10.32
N GLN A 144 -3.75 31.50 -10.55
CA GLN A 144 -3.26 32.85 -10.22
C GLN A 144 -4.18 33.42 -9.14
N VAL A 145 -3.64 33.67 -7.97
CA VAL A 145 -4.44 34.07 -6.79
C VAL A 145 -3.76 35.27 -6.12
N VAL A 146 -4.57 36.18 -5.60
CA VAL A 146 -4.07 37.30 -4.79
C VAL A 146 -4.41 37.04 -3.33
N VAL A 147 -3.39 36.90 -2.49
CA VAL A 147 -3.47 36.62 -1.05
C VAL A 147 -2.76 37.72 -0.27
N ASP A 148 -3.44 38.38 0.64
CA ASP A 148 -2.90 39.50 1.42
C ASP A 148 -2.21 40.59 0.53
N GLY A 149 -2.75 40.80 -0.69
CA GLY A 149 -2.21 41.76 -1.67
C GLY A 149 -1.00 41.26 -2.48
N GLN A 150 -0.52 40.04 -2.26
CA GLN A 150 0.55 39.40 -3.02
C GLN A 150 -0.01 38.53 -4.15
N GLU A 151 0.56 38.63 -5.34
CA GLU A 151 0.21 37.77 -6.46
C GLU A 151 0.90 36.42 -6.33
N ILE A 152 0.14 35.35 -6.21
CA ILE A 152 0.64 33.98 -6.09
C ILE A 152 0.30 33.22 -7.36
N LEU A 153 1.31 32.65 -8.01
CA LEU A 153 1.15 31.73 -9.13
C LEU A 153 1.49 30.32 -8.66
N VAL A 154 0.54 29.39 -8.82
CA VAL A 154 0.66 27.98 -8.45
C VAL A 154 0.36 27.14 -9.65
N GLY A 155 1.28 26.29 -10.10
CA GLY A 155 1.01 25.46 -11.26
C GLY A 155 2.20 24.64 -11.74
N ASN A 156 2.07 24.15 -12.97
CA ASN A 156 3.13 23.37 -13.63
C ASN A 156 4.19 24.25 -14.28
N VAL A 157 5.20 23.63 -14.91
CA VAL A 157 6.27 24.31 -15.63
C VAL A 157 5.73 25.31 -16.68
N LYS A 158 4.66 24.94 -17.39
CA LYS A 158 4.04 25.82 -18.41
C LYS A 158 3.51 27.13 -17.81
N MET A 159 3.09 27.10 -16.54
CA MET A 159 2.67 28.30 -15.82
C MET A 159 3.84 29.25 -15.63
N MET A 160 4.99 28.75 -15.22
CA MET A 160 6.20 29.55 -15.03
C MET A 160 6.69 30.12 -16.37
N GLU A 161 6.72 29.30 -17.41
CA GLU A 161 7.11 29.72 -18.77
C GLU A 161 6.19 30.82 -19.32
N LYS A 162 4.87 30.66 -19.15
CA LYS A 162 3.87 31.64 -19.59
C LYS A 162 4.07 33.02 -18.99
N PHE A 163 4.49 33.08 -17.72
CA PHE A 163 4.75 34.34 -17.02
C PHE A 163 6.22 34.76 -17.09
N GLY A 164 7.07 34.04 -17.83
CA GLY A 164 8.48 34.37 -18.01
C GLY A 164 9.34 34.23 -16.75
N ILE A 165 8.92 33.32 -15.85
CA ILE A 165 9.56 33.07 -14.57
C ILE A 165 10.58 31.95 -14.71
N ALA A 166 11.86 32.25 -14.42
CA ALA A 166 12.88 31.21 -14.35
C ALA A 166 12.62 30.29 -13.16
N HIS A 167 12.60 28.99 -13.40
CA HIS A 167 12.26 27.97 -12.42
C HIS A 167 13.34 26.90 -12.31
N ALA A 168 13.38 26.18 -11.21
CA ALA A 168 14.29 25.06 -11.04
C ALA A 168 13.86 23.87 -11.94
N ALA A 169 14.84 23.27 -12.63
CA ALA A 169 14.62 22.00 -13.29
C ALA A 169 14.55 20.89 -12.23
N THR A 170 13.45 20.15 -12.22
CA THR A 170 13.25 19.04 -11.28
C THR A 170 13.16 17.73 -12.04
N HIS A 171 13.95 16.73 -11.62
CA HIS A 171 13.91 15.36 -12.13
C HIS A 171 13.28 14.40 -11.14
N GLU A 172 12.43 14.93 -10.24
CA GLU A 172 11.80 14.17 -9.16
C GLU A 172 10.67 13.29 -9.68
N THR A 173 10.51 12.12 -9.06
CA THR A 173 9.40 11.20 -9.38
C THR A 173 8.16 11.64 -8.61
N GLY A 174 7.22 12.25 -9.30
CA GLY A 174 5.97 12.76 -8.72
C GLY A 174 5.41 13.93 -9.51
N THR A 175 4.40 14.59 -8.95
CA THR A 175 3.84 15.81 -9.49
C THR A 175 4.51 17.01 -8.82
N VAL A 176 5.17 17.81 -9.61
CA VAL A 176 5.82 19.06 -9.14
C VAL A 176 4.86 20.21 -9.33
N VAL A 177 4.56 20.91 -8.26
CA VAL A 177 3.79 22.15 -8.25
C VAL A 177 4.81 23.29 -8.01
N HIS A 178 4.99 24.14 -9.00
CA HIS A 178 5.84 25.34 -8.91
C HIS A 178 5.07 26.51 -8.37
N ILE A 179 5.72 27.32 -7.55
CA ILE A 179 5.14 28.48 -6.91
C ILE A 179 5.98 29.72 -7.23
N ALA A 180 5.32 30.80 -7.57
CA ALA A 180 5.93 32.12 -7.67
C ALA A 180 5.11 33.15 -6.90
N VAL A 181 5.77 34.12 -6.29
CA VAL A 181 5.18 35.22 -5.54
C VAL A 181 5.66 36.53 -6.17
N ASP A 182 4.71 37.41 -6.52
CA ASP A 182 5.01 38.70 -7.17
C ASP A 182 5.98 38.58 -8.37
N LYS A 183 5.73 37.53 -9.19
CA LYS A 183 6.52 37.15 -10.39
C LYS A 183 7.97 36.73 -10.10
N GLN A 184 8.30 36.46 -8.85
CA GLN A 184 9.56 35.83 -8.47
C GLN A 184 9.37 34.37 -8.10
N TYR A 185 10.26 33.52 -8.59
CA TYR A 185 10.19 32.10 -8.27
C TYR A 185 10.39 31.84 -6.78
N ALA A 186 9.43 31.25 -6.13
CA ALA A 186 9.40 31.02 -4.70
C ALA A 186 9.77 29.58 -4.28
N GLY A 187 9.72 28.64 -5.24
CA GLY A 187 10.05 27.25 -4.97
C GLY A 187 9.07 26.25 -5.60
N TYR A 188 9.11 25.04 -5.12
CA TYR A 188 8.19 23.99 -5.56
C TYR A 188 7.76 23.06 -4.41
N ILE A 189 6.62 22.42 -4.61
CA ILE A 189 6.11 21.35 -3.75
C ILE A 189 6.04 20.08 -4.59
N LEU A 190 6.67 19.01 -4.09
CA LEU A 190 6.59 17.69 -4.69
C LEU A 190 5.47 16.88 -4.04
N ILE A 191 4.57 16.40 -4.88
CA ILE A 191 3.46 15.58 -4.45
C ILE A 191 3.60 14.20 -5.10
N ALA A 192 3.63 13.19 -4.28
CA ALA A 192 3.75 11.80 -4.69
C ALA A 192 2.86 10.90 -3.84
N ASP A 193 2.68 9.69 -4.30
CA ASP A 193 1.96 8.67 -3.54
C ASP A 193 2.83 8.23 -2.34
N ALA A 194 2.29 8.39 -1.14
CA ALA A 194 3.01 8.10 0.10
C ALA A 194 3.34 6.61 0.22
N ILE A 195 4.60 6.29 0.46
CA ILE A 195 5.05 4.91 0.71
C ILE A 195 4.57 4.48 2.09
N LYS A 196 3.94 3.31 2.20
CA LYS A 196 3.53 2.73 3.48
C LYS A 196 4.73 2.56 4.41
N ALA A 197 4.54 2.86 5.68
CA ALA A 197 5.60 2.84 6.69
C ALA A 197 6.30 1.47 6.82
N ASP A 198 5.56 0.38 6.58
CA ASP A 198 6.03 -1.00 6.66
C ASP A 198 6.57 -1.57 5.33
N ALA A 199 6.40 -0.87 4.20
CA ALA A 199 6.78 -1.36 2.87
C ALA A 199 8.27 -1.71 2.77
N LYS A 200 9.15 -0.85 3.33
CA LYS A 200 10.60 -1.10 3.34
C LYS A 200 10.97 -2.35 4.14
N ALA A 201 10.35 -2.54 5.30
CA ALA A 201 10.58 -3.68 6.17
C ALA A 201 10.06 -4.97 5.51
N ALA A 202 8.88 -4.93 4.87
CA ALA A 202 8.31 -6.05 4.14
C ALA A 202 9.20 -6.51 2.99
N ILE A 203 9.69 -5.57 2.15
CA ILE A 203 10.60 -5.89 1.04
C ILE A 203 11.93 -6.46 1.56
N SER A 204 12.50 -5.88 2.62
CA SER A 204 13.74 -6.37 3.21
C SER A 204 13.57 -7.79 3.78
N GLY A 205 12.45 -8.06 4.44
CA GLY A 205 12.12 -9.38 4.97
C GLY A 205 11.92 -10.44 3.87
N LEU A 206 11.34 -10.06 2.73
CA LEU A 206 11.19 -10.95 1.58
C LEU A 206 12.54 -11.25 0.90
N LYS A 207 13.44 -10.27 0.81
CA LYS A 207 14.79 -10.46 0.22
C LYS A 207 15.73 -11.31 1.09
N ALA A 208 15.48 -11.39 2.38
CA ALA A 208 16.29 -12.15 3.34
C ALA A 208 15.93 -13.64 3.39
N ARG A 209 14.87 -14.07 2.73
CA ARG A 209 14.39 -15.46 2.65
C ARG A 209 14.80 -16.14 1.36
#